data_01c5c033530fd516570409f34fcf8383
#
_entry.id   01c5c033530fd516570409f34fcf8383
#
_cell.length_a   1.000
_cell.length_b   1.000
_cell.length_c   1.000
_cell.angle_alpha   90.00
_cell.angle_beta   90.00
_cell.angle_gamma   90.00
#
_symmetry.space_group_name_H-M   'P 1'
#
loop_
_entity.id
_entity.type
_entity.pdbx_description
1 polymer ?
#
loop_
_entity_poly.entity_id
_entity_poly.type
_entity_poly.pdbx_seq_one_letter_code
_entity_poly.pdbx_strand_id
1 'polypeptide(L)'
;MERRGPAICNVSDIGEGKDEMTKASIDLQDLRRRIYVKAKAEPSWRFWGLYVHVCKMETLRAAYEMAKQNDGAPGIDGVTFEAVEAQGAEALLEQLRDELTGHTYKPLPARRQEIPKDGGKVRVLSIPAIRDRVVQGALKLILEPVFEADFQPGSFGYRPKRTAHDAIKRVAGAIVQRKTRVLDLDLRAYFDNVRHDRLLEKVAQRVDDADIMHLLKVMLKASGKKGVPQGGVISPLLSNLYLNEVDRMLERAREVTRNGKYTYIEYARFADDLVILIDAYKRHDWLVGAVDKRLREEFGKLQVEINDEKSRIVDLERGESFGFLGFDFRYLRSLRGAWRPHYTPKLKTRTALMRELKEVFRRYRSQPIERVMNLINPVLRDG
;
A
#
# COMPACT_ATOMS: atom_id res chain seq x y z
N MET A 1 -28.91 32.70 -6.50
CA MET A 1 -28.65 31.46 -5.71
C MET A 1 -27.21 31.06 -5.98
N GLU A 2 -26.30 31.65 -5.21
CA GLU A 2 -24.86 31.37 -5.32
C GLU A 2 -24.59 29.99 -4.76
N ARG A 3 -24.11 29.06 -5.60
CA ARG A 3 -23.54 27.79 -5.15
C ARG A 3 -22.21 28.11 -4.48
N ARG A 4 -22.19 28.14 -3.17
CA ARG A 4 -20.93 28.12 -2.39
C ARG A 4 -20.23 26.80 -2.73
N GLY A 5 -19.06 26.90 -3.36
CA GLY A 5 -18.15 25.77 -3.59
C GLY A 5 -17.73 25.15 -2.26
N PRO A 6 -17.15 23.93 -2.26
CA PRO A 6 -16.71 23.25 -1.06
C PRO A 6 -15.72 24.13 -0.29
N ALA A 7 -15.92 24.25 1.02
CA ALA A 7 -15.05 25.05 1.88
C ALA A 7 -13.61 24.53 1.83
N ILE A 8 -12.67 25.42 1.55
CA ILE A 8 -11.23 25.16 1.50
C ILE A 8 -10.61 25.66 2.82
N CYS A 9 -9.76 24.89 3.47
CA CYS A 9 -9.15 25.27 4.74
C CYS A 9 -7.64 24.98 4.79
N ASN A 10 -6.92 25.84 5.45
CA ASN A 10 -5.52 25.64 5.77
C ASN A 10 -5.36 24.66 6.92
N VAL A 11 -4.35 23.80 6.87
CA VAL A 11 -4.02 22.90 7.98
C VAL A 11 -3.67 23.68 9.26
N SER A 12 -3.22 24.93 9.11
CA SER A 12 -3.00 25.85 10.24
C SER A 12 -4.28 26.23 10.99
N ASP A 13 -5.46 26.19 10.33
CA ASP A 13 -6.74 26.57 10.96
C ASP A 13 -7.36 25.45 11.80
N ILE A 14 -6.77 24.27 11.80
CA ILE A 14 -7.22 23.12 12.62
C ILE A 14 -6.95 23.35 14.13
N GLY A 15 -6.54 24.57 14.52
CA GLY A 15 -6.15 24.89 15.90
C GLY A 15 -6.52 26.25 16.44
N GLU A 16 -7.24 27.10 15.70
CA GLU A 16 -7.64 28.41 16.24
C GLU A 16 -8.95 28.34 17.06
N GLY A 17 -8.82 27.82 18.28
CA GLY A 17 -9.63 28.23 19.39
C GLY A 17 -8.88 29.39 20.08
N LYS A 18 -9.51 30.52 20.24
CA LYS A 18 -8.96 31.72 20.91
C LYS A 18 -8.37 31.35 22.26
N ASP A 19 -7.05 31.32 22.32
CA ASP A 19 -6.28 31.61 23.54
C ASP A 19 -4.88 32.01 23.09
N GLU A 20 -4.43 33.16 23.57
CA GLU A 20 -3.06 33.65 23.51
C GLU A 20 -2.13 32.70 24.29
N MET A 21 -1.80 31.57 23.69
CA MET A 21 -0.71 30.73 24.15
C MET A 21 0.34 30.64 23.04
N THR A 22 1.57 31.01 23.40
CA THR A 22 2.83 30.82 22.70
C THR A 22 2.73 29.73 21.62
N LYS A 23 3.10 30.07 20.35
CA LYS A 23 3.20 29.17 19.19
C LYS A 23 4.20 28.03 19.49
N ALA A 24 3.80 27.07 20.31
CA ALA A 24 4.49 25.79 20.39
C ALA A 24 4.32 25.11 19.02
N SER A 25 5.43 24.73 18.40
CA SER A 25 5.39 23.97 17.14
C SER A 25 4.57 22.70 17.39
N ILE A 26 3.49 22.52 16.64
CA ILE A 26 2.69 21.30 16.70
C ILE A 26 3.60 20.16 16.31
N ASP A 27 3.76 19.15 17.19
CA ASP A 27 4.50 17.94 16.91
C ASP A 27 3.95 17.26 15.63
N LEU A 28 4.83 16.71 14.81
CA LEU A 28 4.48 16.04 13.54
C LEU A 28 3.40 14.95 13.74
N GLN A 29 3.46 14.20 14.83
CA GLN A 29 2.47 13.14 15.08
C GLN A 29 1.09 13.73 15.43
N ASP A 30 1.04 14.83 16.16
CA ASP A 30 -0.21 15.52 16.45
C ASP A 30 -0.81 16.15 15.18
N LEU A 31 0.03 16.76 14.34
CA LEU A 31 -0.40 17.26 13.02
C LEU A 31 -1.02 16.12 12.17
N ARG A 32 -0.33 14.99 12.05
CA ARG A 32 -0.82 13.83 11.29
C ARG A 32 -2.15 13.32 11.84
N ARG A 33 -2.29 13.26 13.16
CA ARG A 33 -3.53 12.88 13.83
C ARG A 33 -4.67 13.85 13.50
N ARG A 34 -4.42 15.16 13.58
CA ARG A 34 -5.42 16.19 13.25
C ARG A 34 -5.85 16.12 11.80
N ILE A 35 -4.90 15.97 10.87
CA ILE A 35 -5.21 15.76 9.43
C ILE A 35 -6.13 14.57 9.26
N TYR A 36 -5.79 13.41 9.87
CA TYR A 36 -6.60 12.19 9.76
C TYR A 36 -8.02 12.37 10.31
N VAL A 37 -8.15 12.96 11.50
CA VAL A 37 -9.45 13.21 12.14
C VAL A 37 -10.31 14.12 11.27
N LYS A 38 -9.75 15.22 10.76
CA LYS A 38 -10.46 16.14 9.86
C LYS A 38 -10.84 15.45 8.55
N ALA A 39 -9.93 14.72 7.94
CA ALA A 39 -10.19 13.98 6.70
C ALA A 39 -11.31 12.94 6.86
N LYS A 40 -11.36 12.28 8.02
CA LYS A 40 -12.38 11.26 8.33
C LYS A 40 -13.74 11.87 8.63
N ALA A 41 -13.76 13.01 9.34
CA ALA A 41 -15.00 13.71 9.68
C ALA A 41 -15.63 14.38 8.45
N GLU A 42 -14.82 14.86 7.53
CA GLU A 42 -15.28 15.62 6.36
C GLU A 42 -14.71 15.02 5.05
N PRO A 43 -15.35 14.02 4.47
CA PRO A 43 -14.86 13.33 3.27
C PRO A 43 -14.76 14.21 2.01
N SER A 44 -15.48 15.33 1.94
CA SER A 44 -15.42 16.30 0.84
C SER A 44 -14.39 17.41 1.05
N TRP A 45 -13.74 17.44 2.22
CA TRP A 45 -12.79 18.48 2.56
C TRP A 45 -11.53 18.38 1.73
N ARG A 46 -11.07 19.53 1.20
CA ARG A 46 -9.81 19.65 0.44
C ARG A 46 -8.78 20.38 1.29
N PHE A 47 -7.63 19.76 1.47
CA PHE A 47 -6.54 20.29 2.29
C PHE A 47 -5.64 21.22 1.50
N TRP A 48 -5.26 22.34 2.07
CA TRP A 48 -4.33 23.32 1.53
C TRP A 48 -3.25 23.67 2.57
N GLY A 49 -2.16 24.31 2.14
CA GLY A 49 -1.04 24.64 3.01
C GLY A 49 -0.29 23.41 3.55
N LEU A 50 -0.39 22.27 2.87
CA LEU A 50 0.31 21.06 3.25
C LEU A 50 1.82 21.13 2.96
N TYR A 51 2.19 21.86 1.90
CA TYR A 51 3.57 21.94 1.43
C TYR A 51 4.52 22.49 2.46
N VAL A 52 4.11 23.53 3.20
CA VAL A 52 4.90 24.10 4.29
C VAL A 52 5.30 23.05 5.33
N HIS A 53 4.42 22.09 5.59
CA HIS A 53 4.70 20.99 6.53
C HIS A 53 5.66 19.95 5.94
N VAL A 54 5.66 19.74 4.64
CA VAL A 54 6.65 18.88 3.96
C VAL A 54 8.05 19.48 4.09
N CYS A 55 8.18 20.81 3.98
CA CYS A 55 9.45 21.53 4.04
C CYS A 55 10.01 21.70 5.47
N LYS A 56 9.26 21.35 6.53
CA LYS A 56 9.75 21.44 7.91
C LYS A 56 10.90 20.49 8.17
N MET A 57 11.94 20.97 8.85
CA MET A 57 13.09 20.15 9.26
C MET A 57 12.68 18.93 10.07
N GLU A 58 11.71 19.05 10.96
CA GLU A 58 11.13 17.95 11.72
C GLU A 58 10.60 16.83 10.81
N THR A 59 9.87 17.20 9.75
CA THR A 59 9.32 16.22 8.79
C THR A 59 10.42 15.59 7.96
N LEU A 60 11.42 16.35 7.52
CA LEU A 60 12.56 15.86 6.77
C LEU A 60 13.42 14.92 7.61
N ARG A 61 13.69 15.25 8.89
CA ARG A 61 14.39 14.38 9.83
C ARG A 61 13.64 13.07 10.04
N ALA A 62 12.35 13.13 10.31
CA ALA A 62 11.53 11.91 10.46
C ALA A 62 11.56 11.03 9.19
N ALA A 63 11.49 11.63 8.02
CA ALA A 63 11.58 10.91 6.75
C ALA A 63 12.97 10.29 6.52
N TYR A 64 14.03 11.00 6.89
CA TYR A 64 15.41 10.50 6.82
C TYR A 64 15.61 9.28 7.73
N GLU A 65 15.20 9.39 9.00
CA GLU A 65 15.31 8.28 9.96
C GLU A 65 14.54 7.03 9.49
N MET A 66 13.34 7.20 8.96
CA MET A 66 12.57 6.09 8.37
C MET A 66 13.28 5.47 7.16
N ALA A 67 13.89 6.29 6.30
CA ALA A 67 14.64 5.79 5.15
C ALA A 67 15.92 5.06 5.57
N LYS A 68 16.61 5.56 6.60
CA LYS A 68 17.82 4.97 7.19
C LYS A 68 17.52 3.62 7.85
N GLN A 69 16.44 3.51 8.63
CA GLN A 69 16.01 2.25 9.25
C GLN A 69 15.76 1.12 8.23
N ASN A 70 15.35 1.46 7.01
CA ASN A 70 15.16 0.48 5.95
C ASN A 70 16.47 0.05 5.26
N ASP A 71 17.56 0.74 5.51
CA ASP A 71 18.94 0.48 5.03
C ASP A 71 19.02 -0.03 3.57
N GLY A 72 18.25 0.60 2.70
CA GLY A 72 18.14 0.18 1.30
C GLY A 72 19.35 0.60 0.47
N ALA A 73 19.72 -0.21 -0.50
CA ALA A 73 20.84 0.00 -1.41
C ALA A 73 20.89 1.43 -2.00
N PRO A 74 22.07 1.98 -2.32
CA PRO A 74 22.25 3.35 -2.85
C PRO A 74 21.53 3.56 -4.18
N GLY A 75 21.16 4.81 -4.46
CA GLY A 75 20.55 5.23 -5.73
C GLY A 75 21.54 5.24 -6.89
N ILE A 76 21.22 6.02 -7.92
CA ILE A 76 22.08 6.18 -9.11
C ILE A 76 23.35 6.99 -8.81
N ASP A 77 23.31 7.81 -7.78
CA ASP A 77 24.43 8.63 -7.29
C ASP A 77 25.45 7.84 -6.48
N GLY A 78 25.15 6.58 -6.14
CA GLY A 78 26.03 5.72 -5.35
C GLY A 78 26.17 6.13 -3.87
N VAL A 79 25.42 7.15 -3.42
CA VAL A 79 25.49 7.65 -2.04
C VAL A 79 24.86 6.66 -1.08
N THR A 80 25.59 6.28 -0.02
CA THR A 80 25.12 5.39 1.04
C THR A 80 24.74 6.19 2.30
N PHE A 81 24.01 5.56 3.24
CA PHE A 81 23.68 6.20 4.50
C PHE A 81 24.91 6.50 5.35
N GLU A 82 25.92 5.62 5.34
CA GLU A 82 27.20 5.84 6.03
C GLU A 82 27.92 7.09 5.47
N ALA A 83 27.91 7.27 4.15
CA ALA A 83 28.52 8.45 3.52
C ALA A 83 27.77 9.75 3.91
N VAL A 84 26.43 9.71 3.99
CA VAL A 84 25.61 10.85 4.45
C VAL A 84 25.89 11.17 5.91
N GLU A 85 25.99 10.17 6.77
CA GLU A 85 26.31 10.37 8.20
C GLU A 85 27.72 10.97 8.37
N ALA A 86 28.70 10.47 7.62
CA ALA A 86 30.06 10.98 7.68
C ALA A 86 30.19 12.45 7.21
N GLN A 87 29.31 12.88 6.28
CA GLN A 87 29.27 14.26 5.80
C GLN A 87 28.38 15.16 6.65
N GLY A 88 27.57 14.59 7.54
CA GLY A 88 26.58 15.27 8.36
C GLY A 88 25.20 15.26 7.72
N ALA A 89 24.33 14.38 8.21
CA ALA A 89 22.96 14.23 7.69
C ALA A 89 22.16 15.54 7.74
N GLU A 90 22.39 16.37 8.74
CA GLU A 90 21.70 17.65 8.91
C GLU A 90 21.96 18.62 7.73
N ALA A 91 23.19 18.66 7.22
CA ALA A 91 23.55 19.48 6.06
C ALA A 91 22.77 19.07 4.78
N LEU A 92 22.57 17.77 4.56
CA LEU A 92 21.72 17.27 3.49
C LEU A 92 20.27 17.71 3.67
N LEU A 93 19.75 17.64 4.90
CA LEU A 93 18.36 18.00 5.19
C LEU A 93 18.13 19.52 5.05
N GLU A 94 19.07 20.35 5.45
CA GLU A 94 19.04 21.80 5.23
C GLU A 94 19.07 22.14 3.74
N GLN A 95 19.95 21.50 2.97
CA GLN A 95 19.99 21.65 1.52
C GLN A 95 18.63 21.29 0.90
N LEU A 96 18.04 20.14 1.28
CA LEU A 96 16.73 19.70 0.77
C LEU A 96 15.62 20.69 1.14
N ARG A 97 15.61 21.20 2.38
CA ARG A 97 14.67 22.23 2.80
C ARG A 97 14.79 23.48 1.91
N ASP A 98 16.01 23.95 1.67
CA ASP A 98 16.25 25.14 0.88
C ASP A 98 15.86 24.94 -0.60
N GLU A 99 16.13 23.76 -1.16
CA GLU A 99 15.69 23.39 -2.50
C GLU A 99 14.16 23.32 -2.61
N LEU A 100 13.48 22.77 -1.60
CA LEU A 100 12.02 22.69 -1.56
C LEU A 100 11.41 24.08 -1.41
N THR A 101 11.84 24.87 -0.44
CA THR A 101 11.32 26.24 -0.20
C THR A 101 11.60 27.17 -1.36
N GLY A 102 12.73 27.01 -2.04
CA GLY A 102 13.11 27.74 -3.25
C GLY A 102 12.51 27.18 -4.55
N HIS A 103 11.71 26.12 -4.49
CA HIS A 103 11.14 25.40 -5.67
C HIS A 103 12.18 24.97 -6.70
N THR A 104 13.42 24.72 -6.28
CA THR A 104 14.52 24.28 -7.14
C THR A 104 14.80 22.78 -7.09
N TYR A 105 14.11 22.05 -6.20
CA TYR A 105 14.25 20.61 -6.06
C TYR A 105 13.95 19.88 -7.38
N LYS A 106 14.89 19.00 -7.78
CA LYS A 106 14.75 18.10 -8.91
C LYS A 106 15.12 16.69 -8.49
N PRO A 107 14.21 15.71 -8.62
CA PRO A 107 14.52 14.32 -8.31
C PRO A 107 15.52 13.75 -9.31
N LEU A 108 16.40 12.91 -8.82
CA LEU A 108 17.32 12.14 -9.66
C LEU A 108 16.57 10.96 -10.31
N PRO A 109 17.04 10.47 -11.48
CA PRO A 109 16.56 9.21 -12.01
C PRO A 109 16.79 8.06 -11.03
N ALA A 110 15.81 7.19 -10.84
CA ALA A 110 15.98 6.03 -9.99
C ALA A 110 16.93 5.01 -10.65
N ARG A 111 17.82 4.41 -9.87
CA ARG A 111 18.66 3.28 -10.32
C ARG A 111 17.76 2.07 -10.54
N ARG A 112 17.81 1.48 -11.72
CA ARG A 112 17.05 0.28 -12.06
C ARG A 112 17.85 -0.97 -11.70
N GLN A 113 17.21 -1.88 -10.95
CA GLN A 113 17.78 -3.17 -10.58
C GLN A 113 16.83 -4.28 -11.01
N GLU A 114 17.32 -5.17 -11.84
CA GLU A 114 16.57 -6.35 -12.28
C GLU A 114 16.68 -7.46 -11.23
N ILE A 115 15.52 -7.99 -10.86
CA ILE A 115 15.39 -9.14 -9.94
C ILE A 115 14.68 -10.27 -10.69
N PRO A 116 15.28 -11.45 -10.77
CA PRO A 116 14.63 -12.61 -11.38
C PRO A 116 13.33 -12.98 -10.66
N LYS A 117 12.28 -13.22 -11.44
CA LYS A 117 11.03 -13.84 -10.97
C LYS A 117 10.93 -15.28 -11.41
N ASP A 118 10.02 -16.03 -10.79
CA ASP A 118 9.68 -17.37 -11.24
C ASP A 118 9.21 -17.38 -12.70
N GLY A 119 9.58 -18.41 -13.44
CA GLY A 119 9.21 -18.59 -14.84
C GLY A 119 9.99 -17.70 -15.82
N GLY A 120 11.23 -17.29 -15.47
CA GLY A 120 12.12 -16.52 -16.36
C GLY A 120 11.72 -15.06 -16.56
N LYS A 121 10.72 -14.57 -15.85
CA LYS A 121 10.33 -13.16 -15.86
C LYS A 121 11.26 -12.33 -14.97
N VAL A 122 11.40 -11.04 -15.29
CA VAL A 122 12.20 -10.09 -14.53
C VAL A 122 11.30 -9.06 -13.89
N ARG A 123 11.59 -8.70 -12.65
CA ARG A 123 11.01 -7.55 -11.96
C ARG A 123 12.05 -6.44 -11.92
N VAL A 124 11.68 -5.25 -12.36
CA VAL A 124 12.56 -4.08 -12.28
C VAL A 124 12.22 -3.29 -11.01
N LEU A 125 13.16 -3.22 -10.08
CA LEU A 125 13.08 -2.30 -8.96
C LEU A 125 13.68 -0.95 -9.35
N SER A 126 13.02 0.11 -8.94
CA SER A 126 13.49 1.48 -9.08
C SER A 126 13.96 1.98 -7.72
N ILE A 127 15.24 2.16 -7.56
CA ILE A 127 15.88 2.54 -6.30
C ILE A 127 16.18 4.04 -6.34
N PRO A 128 15.42 4.90 -5.65
CA PRO A 128 15.66 6.34 -5.58
C PRO A 128 16.95 6.65 -4.81
N ALA A 129 17.58 7.77 -5.09
CA ALA A 129 18.66 8.32 -4.28
C ALA A 129 18.16 8.61 -2.84
N ILE A 130 19.05 8.65 -1.86
CA ILE A 130 18.69 8.90 -0.46
C ILE A 130 17.96 10.25 -0.34
N ARG A 131 18.45 11.30 -0.98
CA ARG A 131 17.79 12.60 -1.02
C ARG A 131 16.33 12.52 -1.48
N ASP A 132 16.06 11.73 -2.50
CA ASP A 132 14.71 11.57 -3.06
C ASP A 132 13.83 10.69 -2.17
N ARG A 133 14.42 9.70 -1.47
CA ARG A 133 13.69 8.93 -0.44
C ARG A 133 13.22 9.82 0.71
N VAL A 134 14.05 10.78 1.13
CA VAL A 134 13.70 11.75 2.18
C VAL A 134 12.53 12.62 1.73
N VAL A 135 12.60 13.21 0.53
CA VAL A 135 11.52 14.07 0.04
C VAL A 135 10.22 13.28 -0.20
N GLN A 136 10.31 12.06 -0.77
CA GLN A 136 9.15 11.16 -0.91
C GLN A 136 8.58 10.75 0.44
N GLY A 137 9.45 10.51 1.43
CA GLY A 137 9.07 10.17 2.81
C GLY A 137 8.35 11.32 3.49
N ALA A 138 8.88 12.54 3.40
CA ALA A 138 8.28 13.75 3.94
C ALA A 138 6.88 14.00 3.33
N LEU A 139 6.79 13.89 2.00
CA LEU A 139 5.52 14.02 1.29
C LEU A 139 4.52 12.92 1.70
N LYS A 140 4.97 11.67 1.84
CA LYS A 140 4.14 10.56 2.34
C LYS A 140 3.65 10.83 3.76
N LEU A 141 4.51 11.28 4.67
CA LEU A 141 4.15 11.55 6.07
C LEU A 141 2.98 12.54 6.19
N ILE A 142 2.92 13.53 5.31
CA ILE A 142 1.88 14.56 5.31
C ILE A 142 0.62 14.11 4.54
N LEU A 143 0.75 13.38 3.43
CA LEU A 143 -0.38 12.97 2.61
C LEU A 143 -1.07 11.67 3.09
N GLU A 144 -0.33 10.76 3.73
CA GLU A 144 -0.86 9.48 4.18
C GLU A 144 -2.11 9.61 5.08
N PRO A 145 -2.14 10.51 6.10
CA PRO A 145 -3.33 10.66 6.94
C PRO A 145 -4.56 11.15 6.17
N VAL A 146 -4.39 11.94 5.11
CA VAL A 146 -5.51 12.39 4.27
C VAL A 146 -6.18 11.20 3.57
N PHE A 147 -5.37 10.37 2.89
CA PHE A 147 -5.89 9.28 2.07
C PHE A 147 -6.23 8.02 2.88
N GLU A 148 -5.51 7.77 3.99
CA GLU A 148 -5.84 6.66 4.91
C GLU A 148 -7.27 6.79 5.45
N ALA A 149 -7.77 8.00 5.63
CA ALA A 149 -9.14 8.26 6.04
C ALA A 149 -10.19 7.77 5.01
N ASP A 150 -9.82 7.73 3.73
CA ASP A 150 -10.71 7.38 2.60
C ASP A 150 -10.61 5.90 2.21
N PHE A 151 -9.56 5.20 2.64
CA PHE A 151 -9.35 3.80 2.25
C PHE A 151 -10.34 2.86 2.90
N GLN A 152 -10.77 1.88 2.11
CA GLN A 152 -11.83 0.96 2.49
C GLN A 152 -11.35 -0.17 3.42
N PRO A 153 -12.26 -0.79 4.20
CA PRO A 153 -11.92 -1.87 5.14
C PRO A 153 -11.31 -3.12 4.50
N GLY A 154 -11.64 -3.39 3.23
CA GLY A 154 -11.12 -4.55 2.48
C GLY A 154 -9.71 -4.37 1.90
N SER A 155 -9.13 -3.17 1.97
CA SER A 155 -7.77 -2.88 1.52
C SER A 155 -6.77 -2.97 2.67
N PHE A 156 -5.68 -3.73 2.51
CA PHE A 156 -4.71 -4.03 3.57
C PHE A 156 -3.28 -3.63 3.23
N GLY A 157 -2.84 -3.80 1.98
CA GLY A 157 -1.45 -3.63 1.59
C GLY A 157 -0.90 -2.23 1.85
N TYR A 158 0.29 -2.14 2.43
CA TYR A 158 1.05 -0.91 2.65
C TYR A 158 0.33 0.15 3.51
N ARG A 159 -0.65 -0.24 4.30
CA ARG A 159 -1.40 0.66 5.16
C ARG A 159 -0.96 0.56 6.62
N PRO A 160 -0.96 1.67 7.38
CA PRO A 160 -0.63 1.64 8.80
C PRO A 160 -1.52 0.67 9.58
N LYS A 161 -0.92 -0.08 10.49
CA LYS A 161 -1.62 -1.01 11.40
C LYS A 161 -2.43 -2.11 10.70
N ARG A 162 -2.12 -2.43 9.43
CA ARG A 162 -2.75 -3.51 8.67
C ARG A 162 -1.69 -4.47 8.16
N THR A 163 -1.94 -5.75 8.32
CA THR A 163 -0.98 -6.81 8.00
C THR A 163 -1.52 -7.76 6.93
N ALA A 164 -0.62 -8.51 6.29
CA ALA A 164 -1.00 -9.61 5.40
C ALA A 164 -1.84 -10.66 6.13
N HIS A 165 -1.52 -10.93 7.40
CA HIS A 165 -2.28 -11.86 8.23
C HIS A 165 -3.72 -11.40 8.48
N ASP A 166 -3.98 -10.09 8.58
CA ASP A 166 -5.36 -9.58 8.72
C ASP A 166 -6.16 -9.82 7.43
N ALA A 167 -5.54 -9.65 6.27
CA ALA A 167 -6.14 -9.98 4.98
C ALA A 167 -6.46 -11.49 4.88
N ILE A 168 -5.51 -12.35 5.26
CA ILE A 168 -5.67 -13.81 5.31
C ILE A 168 -6.81 -14.21 6.24
N LYS A 169 -6.87 -13.64 7.46
CA LYS A 169 -7.96 -13.87 8.42
C LYS A 169 -9.32 -13.46 7.86
N ARG A 170 -9.38 -12.33 7.13
CA ARG A 170 -10.62 -11.88 6.49
C ARG A 170 -11.09 -12.87 5.43
N VAL A 171 -10.19 -13.35 4.58
CA VAL A 171 -10.47 -14.37 3.56
C VAL A 171 -10.94 -15.67 4.22
N ALA A 172 -10.22 -16.18 5.22
CA ALA A 172 -10.61 -17.38 5.95
C ALA A 172 -11.98 -17.24 6.61
N GLY A 173 -12.27 -16.08 7.23
CA GLY A 173 -13.57 -15.76 7.83
C GLY A 173 -14.72 -15.75 6.82
N ALA A 174 -14.47 -15.27 5.60
CA ALA A 174 -15.44 -15.31 4.52
C ALA A 174 -15.77 -16.75 4.10
N ILE A 175 -14.74 -17.61 3.99
CA ILE A 175 -14.94 -19.03 3.66
C ILE A 175 -15.73 -19.77 4.77
N VAL A 176 -15.47 -19.45 6.06
CA VAL A 176 -16.27 -19.98 7.18
C VAL A 176 -17.76 -19.64 7.00
N GLN A 177 -18.05 -18.44 6.46
CA GLN A 177 -19.40 -17.98 6.16
C GLN A 177 -19.93 -18.53 4.82
N ARG A 178 -19.32 -19.58 4.25
CA ARG A 178 -19.73 -20.22 3.01
C ARG A 178 -19.62 -19.33 1.75
N LYS A 179 -18.78 -18.32 1.77
CA LYS A 179 -18.41 -17.58 0.56
C LYS A 179 -17.31 -18.36 -0.18
N THR A 180 -17.71 -19.35 -0.95
CA THR A 180 -16.82 -20.35 -1.55
C THR A 180 -16.66 -20.19 -3.07
N ARG A 181 -17.38 -19.24 -3.69
CA ARG A 181 -17.14 -18.78 -5.06
C ARG A 181 -16.13 -17.65 -5.02
N VAL A 182 -14.97 -17.85 -5.62
CA VAL A 182 -13.85 -16.90 -5.51
C VAL A 182 -13.47 -16.37 -6.89
N LEU A 183 -13.42 -15.04 -7.03
CA LEU A 183 -12.75 -14.39 -8.15
C LEU A 183 -11.33 -14.08 -7.68
N ASP A 184 -10.35 -14.75 -8.26
CA ASP A 184 -8.92 -14.59 -8.05
C ASP A 184 -8.37 -13.77 -9.22
N LEU A 185 -8.01 -12.50 -8.98
CA LEU A 185 -7.68 -11.53 -10.01
C LEU A 185 -6.22 -11.12 -9.93
N ASP A 186 -5.52 -11.21 -11.08
CA ASP A 186 -4.16 -10.71 -11.28
C ASP A 186 -4.20 -9.49 -12.20
N LEU A 187 -3.54 -8.40 -11.83
CA LEU A 187 -3.46 -7.20 -12.64
C LEU A 187 -2.17 -7.20 -13.48
N ARG A 188 -2.30 -6.87 -14.78
CA ARG A 188 -1.16 -6.89 -15.69
C ARG A 188 -0.27 -5.66 -15.47
N ALA A 189 0.96 -5.88 -14.99
CA ALA A 189 1.99 -4.84 -14.82
C ALA A 189 1.42 -3.55 -14.18
N TYR A 190 0.65 -3.70 -13.11
CA TYR A 190 -0.16 -2.64 -12.52
C TYR A 190 0.65 -1.37 -12.24
N PHE A 191 1.78 -1.49 -11.51
CA PHE A 191 2.63 -0.36 -11.14
C PHE A 191 3.18 0.40 -12.36
N ASP A 192 3.46 -0.31 -13.45
CA ASP A 192 4.03 0.26 -14.68
C ASP A 192 2.95 0.97 -15.53
N ASN A 193 1.68 0.69 -15.28
CA ASN A 193 0.54 1.18 -16.07
C ASN A 193 -0.27 2.28 -15.40
N VAL A 194 0.04 2.68 -14.17
CA VAL A 194 -0.64 3.79 -13.48
C VAL A 194 -0.53 5.08 -14.29
N ARG A 195 -1.67 5.66 -14.65
CA ARG A 195 -1.76 6.91 -15.42
C ARG A 195 -1.56 8.12 -14.49
N HIS A 196 -0.56 8.94 -14.79
CA HIS A 196 -0.21 10.11 -13.96
C HIS A 196 -1.32 11.16 -13.93
N ASP A 197 -2.00 11.40 -15.06
CA ASP A 197 -3.13 12.31 -15.15
C ASP A 197 -4.26 11.88 -14.20
N ARG A 198 -4.68 10.63 -14.27
CA ARG A 198 -5.73 10.07 -13.40
C ARG A 198 -5.33 10.05 -11.94
N LEU A 199 -4.07 9.72 -11.67
CA LEU A 199 -3.56 9.72 -10.30
C LEU A 199 -3.57 11.13 -9.69
N LEU A 200 -3.10 12.13 -10.44
CA LEU A 200 -3.10 13.52 -9.99
C LEU A 200 -4.52 14.07 -9.81
N GLU A 201 -5.47 13.72 -10.69
CA GLU A 201 -6.89 14.03 -10.50
C GLU A 201 -7.43 13.50 -9.17
N LYS A 202 -7.07 12.25 -8.80
CA LYS A 202 -7.46 11.65 -7.52
C LYS A 202 -6.85 12.36 -6.32
N VAL A 203 -5.58 12.75 -6.41
CA VAL A 203 -4.94 13.56 -5.36
C VAL A 203 -5.66 14.89 -5.22
N ALA A 204 -5.97 15.58 -6.33
CA ALA A 204 -6.62 16.87 -6.32
C ALA A 204 -8.05 16.86 -5.74
N GLN A 205 -8.70 15.70 -5.64
CA GLN A 205 -9.99 15.58 -4.96
C GLN A 205 -9.90 15.90 -3.45
N ARG A 206 -8.74 15.70 -2.84
CA ARG A 206 -8.52 15.89 -1.40
C ARG A 206 -7.46 16.95 -1.08
N VAL A 207 -6.63 17.32 -2.05
CA VAL A 207 -5.52 18.25 -1.90
C VAL A 207 -5.71 19.43 -2.83
N ASP A 208 -5.73 20.64 -2.25
CA ASP A 208 -5.84 21.92 -2.94
C ASP A 208 -4.58 22.75 -2.68
N ASP A 209 -3.43 22.17 -2.98
CA ASP A 209 -2.11 22.73 -2.72
C ASP A 209 -1.27 22.59 -4.01
N ALA A 210 -1.04 23.72 -4.67
CA ALA A 210 -0.37 23.75 -5.97
C ALA A 210 1.08 23.22 -5.89
N ASP A 211 1.78 23.48 -4.78
CA ASP A 211 3.17 23.06 -4.60
C ASP A 211 3.26 21.55 -4.35
N ILE A 212 2.33 20.99 -3.58
CA ILE A 212 2.19 19.52 -3.46
C ILE A 212 1.94 18.89 -4.83
N MET A 213 1.01 19.43 -5.59
CA MET A 213 0.67 18.90 -6.93
C MET A 213 1.85 19.04 -7.89
N HIS A 214 2.59 20.14 -7.81
CA HIS A 214 3.81 20.34 -8.60
C HIS A 214 4.89 19.31 -8.23
N LEU A 215 5.19 19.14 -6.94
CA LEU A 215 6.19 18.20 -6.45
C LEU A 215 5.87 16.76 -6.87
N LEU A 216 4.62 16.32 -6.71
CA LEU A 216 4.16 15.01 -7.19
C LEU A 216 4.36 14.85 -8.69
N LYS A 217 3.99 15.87 -9.49
CA LYS A 217 4.13 15.85 -10.94
C LYS A 217 5.60 15.74 -11.38
N VAL A 218 6.51 16.43 -10.72
CA VAL A 218 7.95 16.38 -11.00
C VAL A 218 8.49 14.98 -10.67
N MET A 219 8.14 14.42 -9.52
CA MET A 219 8.54 13.07 -9.11
C MET A 219 8.02 11.98 -10.07
N LEU A 220 6.76 12.06 -10.46
CA LEU A 220 6.17 11.11 -11.40
C LEU A 220 6.82 11.19 -12.78
N LYS A 221 7.10 12.40 -13.28
CA LYS A 221 7.80 12.61 -14.56
C LYS A 221 9.22 12.04 -14.56
N ALA A 222 9.95 12.13 -13.45
CA ALA A 222 11.27 11.55 -13.33
C ALA A 222 11.27 10.01 -13.48
N SER A 223 10.13 9.38 -13.20
CA SER A 223 9.95 7.92 -13.34
C SER A 223 9.51 7.49 -14.74
N GLY A 224 9.08 8.42 -15.60
CA GLY A 224 8.63 8.14 -16.97
C GLY A 224 7.33 8.85 -17.35
N LYS A 225 6.69 8.40 -18.44
CA LYS A 225 5.43 8.97 -18.93
C LYS A 225 4.20 8.42 -18.21
N LYS A 226 4.31 7.24 -17.61
CA LYS A 226 3.30 6.53 -16.82
C LYS A 226 3.98 5.62 -15.81
N GLY A 227 3.22 5.07 -14.90
CA GLY A 227 3.68 4.16 -13.85
C GLY A 227 4.12 4.90 -12.59
N VAL A 228 4.15 4.15 -11.51
CA VAL A 228 4.77 4.54 -10.24
C VAL A 228 5.94 3.61 -9.95
N PRO A 229 7.11 4.14 -9.55
CA PRO A 229 8.32 3.32 -9.43
C PRO A 229 8.16 2.23 -8.37
N GLN A 230 8.39 0.97 -8.73
CA GLN A 230 8.46 -0.11 -7.76
C GLN A 230 9.72 0.05 -6.91
N GLY A 231 9.56 0.44 -5.64
CA GLY A 231 10.63 0.78 -4.70
C GLY A 231 10.65 2.24 -4.27
N GLY A 232 9.84 3.11 -4.86
CA GLY A 232 9.64 4.47 -4.36
C GLY A 232 8.91 4.48 -3.02
N VAL A 233 9.32 5.36 -2.11
CA VAL A 233 8.77 5.44 -0.74
C VAL A 233 7.28 5.82 -0.73
N ILE A 234 6.86 6.71 -1.62
CA ILE A 234 5.46 7.15 -1.73
C ILE A 234 4.61 6.27 -2.66
N SER A 235 5.25 5.44 -3.51
CA SER A 235 4.56 4.63 -4.52
C SER A 235 3.46 3.72 -3.96
N PRO A 236 3.62 3.08 -2.79
CA PRO A 236 2.55 2.28 -2.18
C PRO A 236 1.29 3.08 -1.84
N LEU A 237 1.45 4.30 -1.32
CA LEU A 237 0.34 5.19 -1.02
C LEU A 237 -0.41 5.59 -2.30
N LEU A 238 0.34 6.00 -3.33
CA LEU A 238 -0.23 6.41 -4.62
C LEU A 238 -0.92 5.23 -5.34
N SER A 239 -0.35 4.04 -5.24
CA SER A 239 -0.93 2.80 -5.74
C SER A 239 -2.28 2.50 -5.07
N ASN A 240 -2.34 2.57 -3.74
CA ASN A 240 -3.58 2.37 -3.01
C ASN A 240 -4.65 3.42 -3.36
N LEU A 241 -4.25 4.68 -3.50
CA LEU A 241 -5.15 5.75 -3.91
C LEU A 241 -5.73 5.50 -5.31
N TYR A 242 -4.92 5.00 -6.25
CA TYR A 242 -5.36 4.72 -7.60
C TYR A 242 -6.44 3.64 -7.66
N LEU A 243 -6.31 2.58 -6.84
CA LEU A 243 -7.26 1.46 -6.77
C LEU A 243 -8.43 1.69 -5.79
N ASN A 244 -8.44 2.78 -5.03
CA ASN A 244 -9.46 2.99 -4.00
C ASN A 244 -10.90 3.04 -4.55
N GLU A 245 -11.09 3.39 -5.82
CA GLU A 245 -12.42 3.36 -6.45
C GLU A 245 -12.94 1.95 -6.68
N VAL A 246 -12.03 1.02 -6.98
CA VAL A 246 -12.37 -0.41 -7.04
C VAL A 246 -12.81 -0.90 -5.65
N ASP A 247 -12.07 -0.51 -4.61
CA ASP A 247 -12.44 -0.85 -3.23
C ASP A 247 -13.81 -0.24 -2.84
N ARG A 248 -14.05 1.02 -3.20
CA ARG A 248 -15.36 1.69 -2.96
C ARG A 248 -16.51 0.97 -3.69
N MET A 249 -16.28 0.55 -4.92
CA MET A 249 -17.27 -0.23 -5.67
C MET A 249 -17.57 -1.56 -4.99
N LEU A 250 -16.53 -2.28 -4.54
CA LEU A 250 -16.68 -3.56 -3.84
C LEU A 250 -17.37 -3.40 -2.48
N GLU A 251 -17.03 -2.37 -1.70
CA GLU A 251 -17.70 -2.07 -0.44
C GLU A 251 -19.21 -1.73 -0.66
N ARG A 252 -19.50 -0.94 -1.68
CA ARG A 252 -20.89 -0.65 -2.05
C ARG A 252 -21.63 -1.90 -2.50
N ALA A 253 -21.00 -2.77 -3.30
CA ALA A 253 -21.59 -4.04 -3.70
C ALA A 253 -21.89 -4.93 -2.47
N ARG A 254 -20.97 -4.96 -1.51
CA ARG A 254 -21.11 -5.67 -0.24
C ARG A 254 -22.29 -5.14 0.59
N GLU A 255 -22.47 -3.81 0.65
CA GLU A 255 -23.55 -3.18 1.40
C GLU A 255 -24.93 -3.41 0.73
N VAL A 256 -25.02 -3.22 -0.58
CA VAL A 256 -26.27 -3.38 -1.34
C VAL A 256 -26.76 -4.84 -1.33
N THR A 257 -25.84 -5.80 -1.33
CA THR A 257 -26.18 -7.23 -1.29
C THR A 257 -26.35 -7.79 0.13
N ARG A 258 -26.25 -6.95 1.16
CA ARG A 258 -26.35 -7.38 2.56
C ARG A 258 -27.77 -7.78 2.96
N ASN A 259 -27.88 -8.85 3.73
CA ASN A 259 -29.12 -9.26 4.39
C ASN A 259 -28.90 -9.31 5.91
N GLY A 260 -29.43 -8.35 6.63
CA GLY A 260 -29.17 -8.19 8.06
C GLY A 260 -27.68 -8.00 8.35
N LYS A 261 -27.11 -8.91 9.14
CA LYS A 261 -25.66 -8.92 9.45
C LYS A 261 -24.83 -9.71 8.44
N TYR A 262 -25.47 -10.49 7.55
CA TYR A 262 -24.79 -11.33 6.58
C TYR A 262 -24.55 -10.56 5.28
N THR A 263 -23.34 -10.64 4.75
CA THR A 263 -22.98 -10.06 3.45
C THR A 263 -22.79 -11.19 2.44
N TYR A 264 -23.32 -11.05 1.23
CA TYR A 264 -23.15 -12.07 0.18
C TYR A 264 -21.79 -11.97 -0.52
N ILE A 265 -21.13 -10.82 -0.40
CA ILE A 265 -19.82 -10.55 -0.98
C ILE A 265 -18.87 -10.18 0.15
N GLU A 266 -17.62 -10.64 0.04
CA GLU A 266 -16.48 -10.19 0.84
C GLU A 266 -15.27 -10.07 -0.06
N TYR A 267 -14.33 -9.19 0.26
CA TYR A 267 -13.09 -9.06 -0.52
C TYR A 267 -11.89 -8.73 0.37
N ALA A 268 -10.73 -9.04 -0.13
CA ALA A 268 -9.47 -8.59 0.43
C ALA A 268 -8.52 -8.19 -0.70
N ARG A 269 -7.97 -6.97 -0.60
CA ARG A 269 -6.94 -6.47 -1.51
C ARG A 269 -5.65 -6.17 -0.74
N PHE A 270 -4.55 -6.66 -1.25
CA PHE A 270 -3.21 -6.34 -0.75
C PHE A 270 -2.36 -5.85 -1.93
N ALA A 271 -2.17 -4.54 -2.04
CA ALA A 271 -1.60 -3.89 -3.21
C ALA A 271 -2.40 -4.21 -4.49
N ASP A 272 -1.81 -4.92 -5.43
CA ASP A 272 -2.39 -5.41 -6.69
C ASP A 272 -3.04 -6.80 -6.58
N ASP A 273 -2.75 -7.56 -5.53
CA ASP A 273 -3.41 -8.85 -5.26
C ASP A 273 -4.85 -8.62 -4.75
N LEU A 274 -5.84 -9.10 -5.47
CA LEU A 274 -7.26 -8.92 -5.16
C LEU A 274 -8.01 -10.24 -5.24
N VAL A 275 -8.70 -10.60 -4.15
CA VAL A 275 -9.62 -11.74 -4.11
C VAL A 275 -11.00 -11.30 -3.65
N ILE A 276 -12.04 -11.76 -4.36
CA ILE A 276 -13.44 -11.52 -4.00
C ILE A 276 -14.11 -12.86 -3.77
N LEU A 277 -14.77 -12.98 -2.62
CA LEU A 277 -15.46 -14.19 -2.20
C LEU A 277 -16.95 -13.94 -2.19
N ILE A 278 -17.71 -14.82 -2.82
CA ILE A 278 -19.15 -14.72 -3.03
C ILE A 278 -19.82 -15.95 -2.44
N ASP A 279 -21.00 -15.74 -1.86
CA ASP A 279 -21.86 -16.78 -1.29
C ASP A 279 -22.12 -17.91 -2.30
N ALA A 280 -22.01 -19.16 -1.83
CA ALA A 280 -22.23 -20.37 -2.64
C ALA A 280 -23.70 -20.69 -2.93
N TYR A 281 -24.67 -19.99 -2.35
CA TYR A 281 -26.06 -20.26 -2.56
C TYR A 281 -26.47 -20.01 -4.03
N LYS A 282 -27.03 -21.02 -4.70
CA LYS A 282 -27.38 -20.99 -6.15
C LYS A 282 -28.14 -19.73 -6.58
N ARG A 283 -29.04 -19.21 -5.72
CA ARG A 283 -29.76 -17.97 -6.00
C ARG A 283 -28.83 -16.76 -6.22
N HIS A 284 -27.61 -16.83 -5.73
CA HIS A 284 -26.61 -15.76 -5.80
C HIS A 284 -25.55 -16.00 -6.91
N ASP A 285 -25.68 -17.05 -7.72
CA ASP A 285 -24.72 -17.35 -8.81
C ASP A 285 -24.56 -16.18 -9.80
N TRP A 286 -25.62 -15.40 -9.99
CA TRP A 286 -25.59 -14.20 -10.83
C TRP A 286 -24.62 -13.12 -10.33
N LEU A 287 -24.33 -13.09 -9.01
CA LEU A 287 -23.40 -12.11 -8.43
C LEU A 287 -22.00 -12.25 -8.95
N VAL A 288 -21.55 -13.47 -9.28
CA VAL A 288 -20.22 -13.72 -9.84
C VAL A 288 -20.03 -12.95 -11.14
N GLY A 289 -20.96 -13.09 -12.09
CA GLY A 289 -20.92 -12.37 -13.36
C GLY A 289 -21.14 -10.85 -13.19
N ALA A 290 -22.02 -10.44 -12.27
CA ALA A 290 -22.28 -9.04 -12.00
C ALA A 290 -21.06 -8.32 -11.41
N VAL A 291 -20.36 -8.97 -10.46
CA VAL A 291 -19.15 -8.41 -9.84
C VAL A 291 -18.00 -8.37 -10.85
N ASP A 292 -17.77 -9.44 -11.64
CA ASP A 292 -16.74 -9.46 -12.68
C ASP A 292 -16.96 -8.35 -13.70
N LYS A 293 -18.18 -8.20 -14.20
CA LYS A 293 -18.55 -7.12 -15.13
C LYS A 293 -18.23 -5.74 -14.56
N ARG A 294 -18.64 -5.47 -13.32
CA ARG A 294 -18.40 -4.18 -12.67
C ARG A 294 -16.91 -3.93 -12.41
N LEU A 295 -16.14 -4.95 -12.07
CA LEU A 295 -14.70 -4.85 -11.92
C LEU A 295 -14.04 -4.46 -13.24
N ARG A 296 -14.41 -5.11 -14.34
CA ARG A 296 -13.90 -4.76 -15.68
C ARG A 296 -14.25 -3.33 -16.08
N GLU A 297 -15.45 -2.87 -15.76
CA GLU A 297 -15.87 -1.48 -15.98
C GLU A 297 -15.00 -0.50 -15.17
N GLU A 298 -14.76 -0.76 -13.86
CA GLU A 298 -13.95 0.12 -13.01
C GLU A 298 -12.47 0.10 -13.42
N PHE A 299 -11.89 -1.08 -13.69
CA PHE A 299 -10.53 -1.18 -14.20
C PHE A 299 -10.38 -0.51 -15.57
N GLY A 300 -11.39 -0.60 -16.44
CA GLY A 300 -11.42 0.08 -17.72
C GLY A 300 -11.36 1.62 -17.59
N LYS A 301 -12.11 2.19 -16.63
CA LYS A 301 -12.02 3.63 -16.30
C LYS A 301 -10.63 4.03 -15.82
N LEU A 302 -9.96 3.16 -15.07
CA LEU A 302 -8.60 3.36 -14.58
C LEU A 302 -7.53 3.04 -15.63
N GLN A 303 -7.89 2.47 -16.78
CA GLN A 303 -6.97 1.95 -17.77
C GLN A 303 -5.99 0.92 -17.19
N VAL A 304 -6.50 0.07 -16.30
CA VAL A 304 -5.78 -1.06 -15.71
C VAL A 304 -6.28 -2.33 -16.38
N GLU A 305 -5.36 -3.17 -16.83
CA GLU A 305 -5.70 -4.43 -17.51
C GLU A 305 -5.71 -5.59 -16.51
N ILE A 306 -6.78 -6.40 -16.57
CA ILE A 306 -6.84 -7.69 -15.90
C ILE A 306 -6.04 -8.70 -16.73
N ASN A 307 -5.24 -9.51 -16.08
CA ASN A 307 -4.53 -10.61 -16.71
C ASN A 307 -5.43 -11.85 -16.78
N ASP A 308 -6.18 -11.98 -17.86
CA ASP A 308 -7.14 -13.08 -18.02
C ASP A 308 -6.51 -14.49 -17.99
N GLU A 309 -5.22 -14.61 -18.34
CA GLU A 309 -4.49 -15.90 -18.29
C GLU A 309 -4.26 -16.40 -16.85
N LYS A 310 -4.17 -15.45 -15.88
CA LYS A 310 -3.91 -15.74 -14.48
C LYS A 310 -5.13 -15.56 -13.61
N SER A 311 -6.09 -14.74 -14.05
CA SER A 311 -7.34 -14.52 -13.33
C SER A 311 -8.27 -15.70 -13.54
N ARG A 312 -8.96 -16.13 -12.49
CA ARG A 312 -9.84 -17.28 -12.56
C ARG A 312 -10.99 -17.20 -11.56
N ILE A 313 -12.06 -17.87 -11.91
CA ILE A 313 -13.18 -18.11 -11.00
C ILE A 313 -12.99 -19.51 -10.41
N VAL A 314 -12.96 -19.59 -9.08
CA VAL A 314 -12.67 -20.82 -8.32
C VAL A 314 -13.89 -21.19 -7.50
N ASP A 315 -14.27 -22.48 -7.54
CA ASP A 315 -15.31 -23.05 -6.69
C ASP A 315 -14.70 -24.00 -5.65
N LEU A 316 -14.57 -23.49 -4.43
CA LEU A 316 -13.97 -24.26 -3.34
C LEU A 316 -14.82 -25.49 -2.93
N GLU A 317 -16.14 -25.49 -3.17
CA GLU A 317 -17.00 -26.64 -2.87
C GLU A 317 -16.77 -27.82 -3.85
N ARG A 318 -16.18 -27.51 -5.02
CA ARG A 318 -15.75 -28.55 -6.01
C ARG A 318 -14.33 -29.06 -5.75
N GLY A 319 -13.70 -28.67 -4.65
CA GLY A 319 -12.34 -29.10 -4.32
C GLY A 319 -11.23 -28.26 -4.99
N GLU A 320 -11.58 -27.19 -5.67
CA GLU A 320 -10.61 -26.26 -6.24
C GLU A 320 -9.88 -25.47 -5.14
N SER A 321 -8.81 -24.79 -5.49
CA SER A 321 -8.02 -23.98 -4.57
C SER A 321 -7.53 -22.69 -5.23
N PHE A 322 -7.28 -21.66 -4.45
CA PHE A 322 -6.66 -20.42 -4.93
C PHE A 322 -5.52 -19.99 -4.01
N GLY A 323 -4.62 -19.18 -4.57
CA GLY A 323 -3.47 -18.66 -3.84
C GLY A 323 -3.66 -17.17 -3.50
N PHE A 324 -3.43 -16.78 -2.24
CA PHE A 324 -3.44 -15.39 -1.84
C PHE A 324 -2.33 -15.13 -0.81
N LEU A 325 -1.51 -14.10 -1.05
CA LEU A 325 -0.42 -13.67 -0.16
C LEU A 325 0.51 -14.82 0.29
N GLY A 326 0.88 -15.69 -0.64
CA GLY A 326 1.79 -16.80 -0.33
C GLY A 326 1.13 -18.02 0.34
N PHE A 327 -0.19 -18.02 0.52
CA PHE A 327 -0.95 -19.15 1.05
C PHE A 327 -1.84 -19.75 -0.01
N ASP A 328 -2.04 -21.08 0.07
CA ASP A 328 -3.03 -21.83 -0.70
C ASP A 328 -4.26 -22.08 0.15
N PHE A 329 -5.43 -21.63 -0.31
CA PHE A 329 -6.72 -21.78 0.35
C PHE A 329 -7.52 -22.90 -0.26
N ARG A 330 -8.12 -23.73 0.61
CA ARG A 330 -9.00 -24.86 0.26
C ARG A 330 -10.18 -24.91 1.23
N TYR A 331 -11.24 -25.57 0.82
CA TYR A 331 -12.39 -25.86 1.67
C TYR A 331 -12.47 -27.36 1.89
N LEU A 332 -12.11 -27.83 3.06
CA LEU A 332 -11.94 -29.24 3.36
C LEU A 332 -12.89 -29.68 4.49
N ARG A 333 -13.31 -30.95 4.41
CA ARG A 333 -14.09 -31.58 5.46
C ARG A 333 -13.16 -32.03 6.59
N SER A 334 -13.41 -31.56 7.80
CA SER A 334 -12.67 -31.96 9.00
C SER A 334 -12.98 -33.42 9.37
N LEU A 335 -12.16 -34.05 10.20
CA LEU A 335 -12.40 -35.38 10.76
C LEU A 335 -13.73 -35.51 11.47
N ARG A 336 -14.26 -34.40 12.02
CA ARG A 336 -15.58 -34.33 12.66
C ARG A 336 -16.72 -34.06 11.68
N GLY A 337 -16.48 -34.12 10.38
CA GLY A 337 -17.48 -33.95 9.32
C GLY A 337 -17.83 -32.51 8.96
N ALA A 338 -17.32 -31.50 9.68
CA ALA A 338 -17.59 -30.09 9.39
C ALA A 338 -16.67 -29.56 8.29
N TRP A 339 -17.22 -28.81 7.34
CA TRP A 339 -16.46 -28.11 6.32
C TRP A 339 -15.79 -26.86 6.92
N ARG A 340 -14.51 -26.68 6.64
CA ARG A 340 -13.69 -25.57 7.16
C ARG A 340 -12.71 -25.06 6.13
N PRO A 341 -12.34 -23.75 6.18
CA PRO A 341 -11.20 -23.25 5.41
C PRO A 341 -9.92 -23.91 5.91
N HIS A 342 -9.13 -24.36 4.98
CA HIS A 342 -7.77 -24.83 5.21
C HIS A 342 -6.84 -23.96 4.39
N TYR A 343 -5.90 -23.31 5.03
CA TYR A 343 -4.90 -22.49 4.34
C TYR A 343 -3.51 -22.81 4.87
N THR A 344 -2.60 -23.03 3.95
CA THR A 344 -1.20 -23.38 4.25
C THR A 344 -0.27 -22.54 3.40
N PRO A 345 0.92 -22.18 3.91
CA PRO A 345 1.94 -21.57 3.06
C PRO A 345 2.18 -22.42 1.82
N LYS A 346 2.35 -21.77 0.67
CA LYS A 346 2.63 -22.44 -0.60
C LYS A 346 3.85 -23.36 -0.46
N LEU A 347 3.80 -24.51 -1.12
CA LEU A 347 4.85 -25.54 -1.04
C LEU A 347 6.25 -24.95 -1.30
N LYS A 348 6.36 -24.02 -2.25
CA LYS A 348 7.62 -23.34 -2.57
C LYS A 348 8.18 -22.59 -1.38
N THR A 349 7.37 -21.78 -0.69
CA THR A 349 7.76 -21.01 0.49
C THR A 349 8.20 -21.94 1.63
N ARG A 350 7.43 -23.00 1.88
CA ARG A 350 7.78 -24.04 2.86
C ARG A 350 9.11 -24.73 2.54
N THR A 351 9.32 -25.09 1.27
CA THR A 351 10.55 -25.73 0.83
C THR A 351 11.75 -24.80 0.96
N ALA A 352 11.59 -23.50 0.65
CA ALA A 352 12.64 -22.51 0.81
C ALA A 352 13.02 -22.36 2.28
N LEU A 353 12.04 -22.18 3.18
CA LEU A 353 12.26 -22.10 4.61
C LEU A 353 12.98 -23.35 5.15
N MET A 354 12.52 -24.55 4.77
CA MET A 354 13.16 -25.79 5.22
C MET A 354 14.59 -25.93 4.70
N ARG A 355 14.89 -25.42 3.53
CA ARG A 355 16.24 -25.39 2.97
C ARG A 355 17.14 -24.46 3.77
N GLU A 356 16.68 -23.26 4.03
CA GLU A 356 17.40 -22.25 4.82
C GLU A 356 17.70 -22.77 6.24
N LEU A 357 16.71 -23.31 6.93
CA LEU A 357 16.90 -23.92 8.25
C LEU A 357 17.94 -25.06 8.21
N LYS A 358 17.86 -25.94 7.20
CA LYS A 358 18.85 -27.02 7.00
C LYS A 358 20.26 -26.49 6.78
N GLU A 359 20.41 -25.38 6.03
CA GLU A 359 21.72 -24.75 5.83
C GLU A 359 22.29 -24.16 7.12
N VAL A 360 21.47 -23.47 7.90
CA VAL A 360 21.88 -22.95 9.23
C VAL A 360 22.34 -24.11 10.12
N PHE A 361 21.54 -25.17 10.24
CA PHE A 361 21.92 -26.35 11.05
C PHE A 361 23.18 -27.02 10.54
N ARG A 362 23.33 -27.19 9.23
CA ARG A 362 24.54 -27.80 8.65
C ARG A 362 25.80 -26.99 8.92
N ARG A 363 25.71 -25.65 8.74
CA ARG A 363 26.85 -24.74 8.86
C ARG A 363 27.28 -24.50 10.31
N TYR A 364 26.32 -24.48 11.22
CA TYR A 364 26.54 -24.14 12.62
C TYR A 364 26.36 -25.31 13.58
N ARG A 365 26.45 -26.55 13.10
CA ARG A 365 26.25 -27.79 13.86
C ARG A 365 27.10 -27.90 15.14
N SER A 366 28.33 -27.39 15.12
CA SER A 366 29.28 -27.42 16.22
C SER A 366 29.28 -26.15 17.07
N GLN A 367 28.41 -25.21 16.81
CA GLN A 367 28.32 -23.96 17.56
C GLN A 367 27.38 -24.09 18.76
N PRO A 368 27.54 -23.23 19.81
CA PRO A 368 26.61 -23.17 20.92
C PRO A 368 25.17 -22.96 20.45
N ILE A 369 24.23 -23.62 21.14
CA ILE A 369 22.81 -23.61 20.78
C ILE A 369 22.22 -22.19 20.72
N GLU A 370 22.65 -21.31 21.62
CA GLU A 370 22.23 -19.89 21.64
C GLU A 370 22.56 -19.17 20.32
N ARG A 371 23.73 -19.43 19.75
CA ARG A 371 24.13 -18.85 18.46
C ARG A 371 23.26 -19.36 17.33
N VAL A 372 22.96 -20.66 17.33
CA VAL A 372 22.08 -21.28 16.32
C VAL A 372 20.67 -20.70 16.44
N MET A 373 20.13 -20.57 17.66
CA MET A 373 18.81 -19.95 17.90
C MET A 373 18.75 -18.50 17.45
N ASN A 374 19.79 -17.72 17.69
CA ASN A 374 19.86 -16.32 17.25
C ASN A 374 19.85 -16.17 15.70
N LEU A 375 20.35 -17.18 14.98
CA LEU A 375 20.30 -17.24 13.52
C LEU A 375 18.95 -17.74 12.99
N ILE A 376 18.28 -18.65 13.72
CA ILE A 376 17.00 -19.24 13.31
C ILE A 376 15.82 -18.33 13.62
N ASN A 377 15.82 -17.65 14.77
CA ASN A 377 14.70 -16.83 15.22
C ASN A 377 14.29 -15.74 14.22
N PRO A 378 15.20 -14.99 13.58
CA PRO A 378 14.82 -14.05 12.51
C PRO A 378 14.13 -14.76 11.34
N VAL A 379 14.71 -15.87 10.84
CA VAL A 379 14.16 -16.68 9.73
C VAL A 379 12.73 -17.17 10.03
N LEU A 380 12.45 -17.54 11.30
CA LEU A 380 11.11 -17.99 11.71
C LEU A 380 10.12 -16.84 11.95
N ARG A 381 10.60 -15.63 12.19
CA ARG A 381 9.73 -14.44 12.35
C ARG A 381 9.34 -13.82 11.02
N ASP A 382 10.23 -13.86 10.05
CA ASP A 382 10.08 -13.23 8.74
C ASP A 382 9.50 -14.17 7.68
N GLY A 383 9.45 -15.48 7.92
CA GLY A 383 8.88 -16.54 7.09
C GLY A 383 7.52 -16.97 7.58
#